data_98538508a7917a5f2c0650c8d2a89925
#
_entry.id   98538508a7917a5f2c0650c8d2a89925
#
_cell.length_a   1.000
_cell.length_b   1.000
_cell.length_c   1.000
_cell.angle_alpha   90.00
_cell.angle_beta   90.00
_cell.angle_gamma   90.00
#
_symmetry.space_group_name_H-M   'P 1'
#
loop_
_entity.id
_entity.type
_entity.pdbx_description
1 polymer ?
#
loop_
_entity_poly.entity_id
_entity_poly.type
_entity_poly.pdbx_seq_one_letter_code
_entity_poly.pdbx_strand_id
1 'polypeptide(L)'
;MFRNFLLGLLTVGLFTGSTCDPKIMEDVLNSVLETTITEQEVASGLMEALVQGATNGSDLLSKVNGYLGNPQVKIPFPTEAQKIESTLRDLGMNKMCDDVINSLNRAAENAAIEAKPILINSIRSMTITDAMDILFGANDAATEYLKKTTTTQLTD
;
A
#
# COMPACT_ATOMS: atom_id res chain seq x y z
N MET A 1 -46.53 -7.39 -67.50
CA MET A 1 -45.71 -7.08 -68.69
C MET A 1 -44.27 -6.92 -68.29
N PHE A 2 -43.41 -7.77 -68.90
CA PHE A 2 -41.95 -7.71 -69.06
C PHE A 2 -41.10 -7.52 -67.81
N ARG A 3 -40.43 -8.53 -67.25
CA ARG A 3 -39.36 -9.39 -67.79
C ARG A 3 -38.12 -8.60 -68.25
N ASN A 4 -37.05 -8.71 -67.45
CA ASN A 4 -35.63 -9.02 -67.81
C ASN A 4 -34.78 -8.70 -66.59
N PHE A 5 -34.15 -9.63 -65.90
CA PHE A 5 -32.93 -10.34 -66.28
C PHE A 5 -31.74 -9.43 -66.53
N LEU A 6 -30.84 -9.31 -65.59
CA LEU A 6 -29.42 -9.38 -65.86
C LEU A 6 -28.60 -9.71 -64.61
N LEU A 7 -27.99 -10.80 -64.70
CA LEU A 7 -26.72 -11.30 -64.21
C LEU A 7 -25.69 -10.17 -63.93
N GLY A 8 -25.04 -10.22 -62.85
CA GLY A 8 -23.89 -9.33 -62.59
C GLY A 8 -23.09 -9.71 -61.34
N LEU A 9 -22.28 -10.71 -61.53
CA LEU A 9 -20.90 -10.84 -61.01
C LEU A 9 -20.72 -10.89 -59.49
N LEU A 10 -20.64 -12.12 -59.04
CA LEU A 10 -20.02 -12.56 -57.79
C LEU A 10 -18.49 -12.20 -57.85
N THR A 11 -18.08 -11.11 -57.28
CA THR A 11 -16.66 -10.90 -56.96
C THR A 11 -16.38 -11.50 -55.58
N VAL A 12 -15.90 -12.73 -55.61
CA VAL A 12 -15.19 -13.35 -54.50
C VAL A 12 -13.91 -12.55 -54.32
N GLY A 13 -13.96 -11.62 -53.36
CA GLY A 13 -12.77 -10.99 -52.81
C GLY A 13 -11.97 -12.04 -52.05
N LEU A 14 -10.94 -12.56 -52.65
CA LEU A 14 -9.88 -13.30 -51.97
C LEU A 14 -9.30 -12.41 -50.89
N PHE A 15 -9.74 -12.61 -49.65
CA PHE A 15 -8.94 -12.21 -48.51
C PHE A 15 -7.67 -13.04 -48.53
N THR A 16 -6.63 -12.47 -49.13
CA THR A 16 -5.25 -12.98 -48.97
C THR A 16 -4.93 -12.92 -47.50
N GLY A 17 -4.94 -14.09 -46.84
CA GLY A 17 -4.50 -14.22 -45.47
C GLY A 17 -3.15 -13.57 -45.31
N SER A 18 -3.09 -12.58 -44.42
CA SER A 18 -1.82 -12.09 -43.89
C SER A 18 -1.15 -13.30 -43.24
N THR A 19 -0.21 -13.90 -43.97
CA THR A 19 0.72 -14.86 -43.38
C THR A 19 1.48 -14.10 -42.31
N CYS A 20 1.16 -14.38 -41.03
CA CYS A 20 2.03 -13.99 -39.93
C CYS A 20 3.40 -14.54 -40.27
N ASP A 21 4.38 -13.65 -40.52
CA ASP A 21 5.76 -14.03 -40.73
C ASP A 21 6.23 -14.75 -39.45
N PRO A 22 6.68 -16.02 -39.53
CA PRO A 22 7.16 -16.76 -38.37
C PRO A 22 8.26 -16.02 -37.61
N LYS A 23 9.07 -15.21 -38.31
CA LYS A 23 10.10 -14.37 -37.69
C LYS A 23 9.54 -13.28 -36.83
N ILE A 24 8.45 -12.60 -37.24
CA ILE A 24 7.81 -11.57 -36.42
C ILE A 24 7.22 -12.19 -35.16
N MET A 25 6.67 -13.40 -35.25
CA MET A 25 6.14 -14.12 -34.09
C MET A 25 7.26 -14.55 -33.14
N GLU A 26 8.40 -14.99 -33.67
CA GLU A 26 9.59 -15.38 -32.92
C GLU A 26 10.24 -14.15 -32.25
N ASP A 27 10.35 -13.03 -32.95
CA ASP A 27 10.88 -11.77 -32.42
C ASP A 27 9.96 -11.19 -31.33
N VAL A 28 8.62 -11.24 -31.51
CA VAL A 28 7.65 -10.83 -30.48
C VAL A 28 7.69 -11.77 -29.28
N LEU A 29 7.76 -13.07 -29.50
CA LEU A 29 7.86 -14.05 -28.41
C LEU A 29 9.16 -13.88 -27.63
N ASN A 30 10.29 -13.70 -28.32
CA ASN A 30 11.57 -13.43 -27.67
C ASN A 30 11.55 -12.10 -26.93
N SER A 31 10.99 -11.03 -27.48
CA SER A 31 10.87 -9.74 -26.78
C SER A 31 9.95 -9.81 -25.54
N VAL A 32 8.93 -10.65 -25.57
CA VAL A 32 8.04 -10.90 -24.40
C VAL A 32 8.74 -11.82 -23.38
N LEU A 33 9.53 -12.78 -23.82
CA LEU A 33 10.31 -13.66 -22.94
C LEU A 33 11.55 -12.97 -22.36
N GLU A 34 12.10 -11.95 -23.04
CA GLU A 34 13.20 -11.12 -22.51
C GLU A 34 12.76 -10.07 -21.50
N THR A 35 11.46 -9.85 -21.34
CA THR A 35 10.93 -9.02 -20.23
C THR A 35 10.87 -9.85 -18.95
N THR A 36 11.98 -10.46 -18.55
CA THR A 36 12.14 -10.99 -17.21
C THR A 36 12.23 -9.80 -16.27
N ILE A 37 11.17 -9.60 -15.47
CA ILE A 37 11.18 -8.62 -14.38
C ILE A 37 12.40 -8.92 -13.50
N THR A 38 13.30 -7.98 -13.38
CA THR A 38 14.52 -8.13 -12.60
C THR A 38 14.25 -7.96 -11.11
N GLU A 39 15.07 -8.58 -10.26
CA GLU A 39 14.98 -8.37 -8.79
C GLU A 39 15.06 -6.89 -8.41
N GLN A 40 15.84 -6.10 -9.18
CA GLN A 40 15.94 -4.65 -9.00
C GLN A 40 14.60 -3.94 -9.26
N GLU A 41 13.88 -4.31 -10.30
CA GLU A 41 12.57 -3.73 -10.63
C GLU A 41 11.53 -4.13 -9.58
N VAL A 42 11.55 -5.39 -9.14
CA VAL A 42 10.67 -5.88 -8.07
C VAL A 42 10.94 -5.13 -6.77
N ALA A 43 12.21 -5.00 -6.38
CA ALA A 43 12.61 -4.27 -5.17
C ALA A 43 12.17 -2.80 -5.25
N SER A 44 12.38 -2.14 -6.40
CA SER A 44 11.96 -0.75 -6.62
C SER A 44 10.44 -0.59 -6.52
N GLY A 45 9.67 -1.50 -7.11
CA GLY A 45 8.21 -1.50 -7.02
C GLY A 45 7.71 -1.72 -5.59
N LEU A 46 8.32 -2.63 -4.84
CA LEU A 46 7.98 -2.86 -3.43
C LEU A 46 8.29 -1.64 -2.57
N MET A 47 9.47 -1.05 -2.73
CA MET A 47 9.85 0.19 -2.01
C MET A 47 8.87 1.32 -2.28
N GLU A 48 8.49 1.54 -3.55
CA GLU A 48 7.52 2.59 -3.91
C GLU A 48 6.15 2.32 -3.28
N ALA A 49 5.66 1.08 -3.32
CA ALA A 49 4.40 0.70 -2.66
C ALA A 49 4.44 0.94 -1.15
N LEU A 50 5.55 0.59 -0.49
CA LEU A 50 5.74 0.82 0.95
C LEU A 50 5.84 2.31 1.29
N VAL A 51 6.55 3.12 0.48
CA VAL A 51 6.62 4.60 0.64
C VAL A 51 5.22 5.20 0.51
N GLN A 52 4.45 4.78 -0.48
CA GLN A 52 3.08 5.26 -0.67
C GLN A 52 2.18 4.85 0.50
N GLY A 53 2.29 3.60 0.97
CA GLY A 53 1.56 3.10 2.14
C GLY A 53 1.90 3.89 3.41
N ALA A 54 3.19 4.08 3.72
CA ALA A 54 3.65 4.85 4.87
C ALA A 54 3.20 6.32 4.79
N THR A 55 3.26 6.93 3.60
CA THR A 55 2.80 8.30 3.36
C THR A 55 1.30 8.43 3.64
N ASN A 56 0.49 7.60 2.98
CA ASN A 56 -0.97 7.66 3.11
C ASN A 56 -1.42 7.33 4.53
N GLY A 57 -0.81 6.32 5.17
CA GLY A 57 -1.11 5.94 6.55
C GLY A 57 -0.79 7.07 7.53
N SER A 58 0.41 7.64 7.46
CA SER A 58 0.81 8.75 8.32
C SER A 58 -0.07 9.99 8.09
N ASP A 59 -0.38 10.33 6.83
CA ASP A 59 -1.26 11.47 6.51
C ASP A 59 -2.71 11.27 6.99
N LEU A 60 -3.17 10.04 7.06
CA LEU A 60 -4.48 9.72 7.61
C LEU A 60 -4.48 9.86 9.14
N LEU A 61 -3.46 9.28 9.79
CA LEU A 61 -3.37 9.20 11.24
C LEU A 61 -2.99 10.54 11.90
N SER A 62 -2.23 11.39 11.20
CA SER A 62 -1.84 12.72 11.70
C SER A 62 -2.95 13.77 11.66
N LYS A 63 -4.06 13.49 11.00
CA LYS A 63 -5.21 14.40 10.99
C LYS A 63 -5.90 14.45 12.34
N VAL A 64 -6.59 15.54 12.61
CA VAL A 64 -7.50 15.66 13.77
C VAL A 64 -8.52 14.52 13.75
N ASN A 65 -8.61 13.76 14.81
CA ASN A 65 -9.39 12.52 14.93
C ASN A 65 -8.88 11.33 14.07
N GLY A 66 -7.65 11.37 13.57
CA GLY A 66 -7.03 10.25 12.87
C GLY A 66 -6.87 9.02 13.78
N TYR A 67 -6.51 9.24 15.04
CA TYR A 67 -6.51 8.22 16.08
C TYR A 67 -7.84 8.20 16.86
N LEU A 68 -8.23 9.34 17.42
CA LEU A 68 -9.40 9.42 18.32
C LEU A 68 -10.69 8.97 17.64
N GLY A 69 -10.90 9.33 16.38
CA GLY A 69 -12.08 9.01 15.59
C GLY A 69 -12.05 7.66 14.89
N ASN A 70 -10.94 6.95 14.94
CA ASN A 70 -10.77 5.67 14.27
C ASN A 70 -10.75 4.51 15.29
N PRO A 71 -11.82 3.70 15.37
CA PRO A 71 -11.91 2.61 16.36
C PRO A 71 -10.79 1.57 16.27
N GLN A 72 -10.16 1.42 15.10
CA GLN A 72 -9.10 0.43 14.87
C GLN A 72 -7.76 0.80 15.52
N VAL A 73 -7.50 2.10 15.70
CA VAL A 73 -6.23 2.62 16.22
C VAL A 73 -6.38 3.54 17.41
N LYS A 74 -7.61 3.85 17.81
CA LYS A 74 -7.89 4.69 18.98
C LYS A 74 -7.21 4.13 20.22
N ILE A 75 -6.46 4.97 20.91
CA ILE A 75 -5.78 4.64 22.16
C ILE A 75 -6.79 4.80 23.29
N PRO A 76 -7.18 3.70 23.97
CA PRO A 76 -8.06 3.75 25.12
C PRO A 76 -7.32 4.23 26.37
N PHE A 77 -8.01 4.27 27.50
CA PHE A 77 -7.34 4.45 28.79
C PHE A 77 -6.35 3.28 29.05
N PRO A 78 -5.13 3.55 29.58
CA PRO A 78 -4.13 2.51 29.81
C PRO A 78 -4.68 1.32 30.59
N THR A 79 -4.33 0.11 30.17
CA THR A 79 -4.87 -1.14 30.75
C THR A 79 -4.58 -1.23 32.25
N GLU A 80 -3.38 -0.80 32.66
CA GLU A 80 -2.94 -0.80 34.06
C GLU A 80 -3.74 0.19 34.94
N ALA A 81 -4.35 1.20 34.29
CA ALA A 81 -5.12 2.25 34.96
C ALA A 81 -6.63 2.11 34.79
N GLN A 82 -7.15 1.05 34.16
CA GLN A 82 -8.58 0.86 33.93
C GLN A 82 -9.41 0.84 35.21
N LYS A 83 -8.86 0.27 36.31
CA LYS A 83 -9.51 0.29 37.64
C LYS A 83 -9.65 1.72 38.20
N ILE A 84 -8.68 2.56 37.91
CA ILE A 84 -8.71 3.97 38.27
C ILE A 84 -9.77 4.69 37.43
N GLU A 85 -9.78 4.42 36.11
CA GLU A 85 -10.80 4.98 35.22
C GLU A 85 -12.22 4.66 35.70
N SER A 86 -12.51 3.38 35.97
CA SER A 86 -13.84 2.99 36.45
C SER A 86 -14.23 3.71 37.74
N THR A 87 -13.33 3.78 38.73
CA THR A 87 -13.57 4.49 39.99
C THR A 87 -13.84 5.99 39.77
N LEU A 88 -13.08 6.64 38.90
CA LEU A 88 -13.27 8.06 38.56
C LEU A 88 -14.64 8.29 37.88
N ARG A 89 -15.01 7.40 36.95
CA ARG A 89 -16.31 7.47 36.27
C ARG A 89 -17.49 7.25 37.26
N ASP A 90 -17.36 6.31 38.20
CA ASP A 90 -18.35 6.05 39.25
C ASP A 90 -18.52 7.26 40.18
N LEU A 91 -17.47 8.06 40.39
CA LEU A 91 -17.48 9.33 41.11
C LEU A 91 -18.00 10.51 40.27
N GLY A 92 -18.43 10.28 39.02
CA GLY A 92 -18.92 11.30 38.11
C GLY A 92 -17.84 12.12 37.41
N MET A 93 -16.56 11.74 37.51
CA MET A 93 -15.42 12.45 36.94
C MET A 93 -15.15 12.06 35.45
N ASN A 94 -16.22 11.82 34.69
CA ASN A 94 -16.15 11.35 33.30
C ASN A 94 -15.27 12.25 32.43
N LYS A 95 -15.42 13.58 32.57
CA LYS A 95 -14.66 14.54 31.80
C LYS A 95 -13.15 14.36 31.96
N MET A 96 -12.68 14.07 33.18
CA MET A 96 -11.25 13.86 33.44
C MET A 96 -10.71 12.62 32.66
N CYS A 97 -11.46 11.53 32.70
CA CYS A 97 -11.10 10.32 31.95
C CYS A 97 -11.10 10.58 30.44
N ASP A 98 -12.09 11.30 29.93
CA ASP A 98 -12.17 11.64 28.51
C ASP A 98 -11.05 12.60 28.08
N ASP A 99 -10.66 13.54 28.92
CA ASP A 99 -9.54 14.44 28.68
C ASP A 99 -8.20 13.67 28.57
N VAL A 100 -7.99 12.62 29.39
CA VAL A 100 -6.82 11.74 29.29
C VAL A 100 -6.81 11.00 27.95
N ILE A 101 -7.93 10.36 27.57
CA ILE A 101 -8.05 9.64 26.30
C ILE A 101 -7.80 10.60 25.12
N ASN A 102 -8.40 11.79 25.17
CA ASN A 102 -8.19 12.82 24.15
C ASN A 102 -6.73 13.23 24.04
N SER A 103 -6.07 13.48 25.18
CA SER A 103 -4.65 13.90 25.20
C SER A 103 -3.74 12.83 24.61
N LEU A 104 -3.94 11.54 24.96
CA LEU A 104 -3.14 10.43 24.40
C LEU A 104 -3.32 10.33 22.89
N ASN A 105 -4.55 10.42 22.38
CA ASN A 105 -4.81 10.33 20.95
C ASN A 105 -4.28 11.54 20.18
N ARG A 106 -4.36 12.76 20.75
CA ARG A 106 -3.75 13.96 20.15
C ARG A 106 -2.24 13.87 20.12
N ALA A 107 -1.61 13.32 21.15
CA ALA A 107 -0.17 13.07 21.16
C ALA A 107 0.22 12.08 20.05
N ALA A 108 -0.56 10.99 19.85
CA ALA A 108 -0.34 10.03 18.79
C ALA A 108 -0.53 10.64 17.38
N GLU A 109 -1.54 11.50 17.20
CA GLU A 109 -1.76 12.24 15.95
C GLU A 109 -0.56 13.15 15.62
N ASN A 110 0.00 13.84 16.61
CA ASN A 110 1.20 14.65 16.44
C ASN A 110 2.44 13.78 16.15
N ALA A 111 2.62 12.69 16.89
CA ALA A 111 3.73 11.76 16.68
C ALA A 111 3.73 11.15 15.26
N ALA A 112 2.56 10.93 14.67
CA ALA A 112 2.46 10.42 13.30
C ALA A 112 3.06 11.37 12.25
N ILE A 113 3.11 12.69 12.52
CA ILE A 113 3.79 13.68 11.67
C ILE A 113 5.29 13.42 11.65
N GLU A 114 5.87 13.23 12.84
CA GLU A 114 7.32 13.02 13.02
C GLU A 114 7.75 11.63 12.56
N ALA A 115 6.91 10.62 12.75
CA ALA A 115 7.17 9.25 12.32
C ALA A 115 7.24 9.10 10.79
N LYS A 116 6.47 9.89 10.04
CA LYS A 116 6.39 9.80 8.57
C LYS A 116 7.76 9.85 7.88
N PRO A 117 8.60 10.88 8.05
CA PRO A 117 9.92 10.94 7.42
C PRO A 117 10.84 9.81 7.87
N ILE A 118 10.76 9.37 9.12
CA ILE A 118 11.57 8.26 9.65
C ILE A 118 11.25 6.96 8.90
N LEU A 119 9.96 6.63 8.75
CA LEU A 119 9.51 5.45 8.03
C LEU A 119 9.92 5.51 6.55
N ILE A 120 9.67 6.64 5.87
CA ILE A 120 10.03 6.81 4.46
C ILE A 120 11.54 6.68 4.23
N ASN A 121 12.37 7.27 5.10
CA ASN A 121 13.82 7.17 4.99
C ASN A 121 14.30 5.73 5.18
N SER A 122 13.74 5.00 6.14
CA SER A 122 14.02 3.57 6.34
C SER A 122 13.68 2.75 5.10
N ILE A 123 12.50 2.94 4.51
CA ILE A 123 12.08 2.23 3.29
C ILE A 123 13.02 2.55 2.12
N ARG A 124 13.39 3.81 1.92
CA ARG A 124 14.31 4.22 0.85
C ARG A 124 15.74 3.71 1.02
N SER A 125 16.13 3.36 2.23
CA SER A 125 17.43 2.77 2.55
C SER A 125 17.46 1.25 2.42
N MET A 126 16.36 0.64 2.04
CA MET A 126 16.21 -0.80 1.85
C MET A 126 17.13 -1.30 0.72
N THR A 127 17.82 -2.40 0.96
CA THR A 127 18.58 -3.09 -0.08
C THR A 127 17.67 -4.00 -0.91
N ILE A 128 18.18 -4.47 -2.06
CA ILE A 128 17.47 -5.48 -2.86
C ILE A 128 17.20 -6.73 -2.03
N THR A 129 18.19 -7.18 -1.24
CA THR A 129 18.04 -8.34 -0.36
C THR A 129 16.92 -8.13 0.66
N ASP A 130 16.89 -6.98 1.34
CA ASP A 130 15.82 -6.67 2.29
C ASP A 130 14.44 -6.72 1.60
N ALA A 131 14.33 -6.18 0.38
CA ALA A 131 13.08 -6.20 -0.37
C ALA A 131 12.63 -7.61 -0.73
N MET A 132 13.58 -8.48 -1.13
CA MET A 132 13.29 -9.89 -1.40
C MET A 132 12.89 -10.65 -0.12
N ASP A 133 13.58 -10.40 0.99
CA ASP A 133 13.25 -10.99 2.29
C ASP A 133 11.84 -10.59 2.75
N ILE A 134 11.42 -9.36 2.47
CA ILE A 134 10.04 -8.91 2.73
C ILE A 134 9.05 -9.60 1.79
N LEU A 135 9.33 -9.63 0.50
CA LEU A 135 8.43 -10.15 -0.52
C LEU A 135 8.12 -11.65 -0.33
N PHE A 136 9.14 -12.43 0.03
CA PHE A 136 9.03 -13.88 0.23
C PHE A 136 8.95 -14.28 1.70
N GLY A 137 8.93 -13.29 2.60
CA GLY A 137 8.89 -13.50 4.05
C GLY A 137 7.48 -13.75 4.59
N ALA A 138 7.35 -13.67 5.90
CA ALA A 138 6.07 -13.78 6.60
C ALA A 138 5.16 -12.56 6.33
N ASN A 139 3.87 -12.67 6.66
CA ASN A 139 2.89 -11.60 6.43
C ASN A 139 3.23 -10.27 7.14
N ASP A 140 4.05 -10.32 8.16
CA ASP A 140 4.50 -9.17 8.95
C ASP A 140 5.95 -8.75 8.65
N ALA A 141 6.61 -9.36 7.66
CA ALA A 141 8.02 -9.11 7.35
C ALA A 141 8.35 -7.61 7.13
N ALA A 142 7.48 -6.88 6.42
CA ALA A 142 7.64 -5.44 6.23
C ALA A 142 7.55 -4.67 7.57
N THR A 143 6.64 -5.08 8.45
CA THR A 143 6.48 -4.49 9.79
C THR A 143 7.71 -4.74 10.65
N GLU A 144 8.22 -5.96 10.66
CA GLU A 144 9.42 -6.30 11.44
C GLU A 144 10.67 -5.61 10.88
N TYR A 145 10.78 -5.45 9.55
CA TYR A 145 11.84 -4.64 8.95
C TYR A 145 11.79 -3.18 9.45
N LEU A 146 10.61 -2.53 9.34
CA LEU A 146 10.45 -1.16 9.82
C LEU A 146 10.71 -1.02 11.31
N LYS A 147 10.18 -1.93 12.12
CA LYS A 147 10.43 -1.96 13.56
C LYS A 147 11.93 -2.04 13.87
N LYS A 148 12.66 -2.96 13.22
CA LYS A 148 14.10 -3.11 13.39
C LYS A 148 14.88 -1.84 13.05
N THR A 149 14.49 -1.15 11.96
CA THR A 149 15.26 -0.05 11.39
C THR A 149 14.88 1.33 11.94
N THR A 150 13.69 1.47 12.55
CA THR A 150 13.17 2.76 12.99
C THR A 150 12.98 2.88 14.51
N THR A 151 13.01 1.78 15.29
CA THR A 151 12.73 1.80 16.73
C THR A 151 13.57 2.86 17.46
N THR A 152 14.86 2.90 17.23
CA THR A 152 15.75 3.89 17.91
C THR A 152 15.29 5.32 17.63
N GLN A 153 15.04 5.66 16.38
CA GLN A 153 14.65 7.02 15.98
C GLN A 153 13.23 7.41 16.43
N LEU A 154 12.36 6.41 16.65
CA LEU A 154 11.00 6.65 17.12
C LEU A 154 10.88 6.71 18.65
N THR A 155 11.91 6.29 19.39
CA THR A 155 11.92 6.26 20.85
C THR A 155 12.81 7.33 21.50
N ASP A 156 13.69 7.97 20.73
CA ASP A 156 14.55 9.08 21.15
C ASP A 156 13.77 10.41 21.11
#